data_7ee52c1c31d560d025d6973649861e50
#
_entry.id   7ee52c1c31d560d025d6973649861e50
#
_cell.length_a   1.000
_cell.length_b   1.000
_cell.length_c   1.000
_cell.angle_alpha   90.00
_cell.angle_beta   90.00
_cell.angle_gamma   90.00
#
_symmetry.space_group_name_H-M   'P 1'
#
loop_
_entity.id
_entity.type
_entity.pdbx_description
1 polymer ?
#
loop_
_entity_poly.entity_id
_entity_poly.type
_entity_poly.pdbx_seq_one_letter_code
_entity_poly.pdbx_strand_id
1 'polypeptide(L)'
;MIRVSELRLELDEDESLLGKKAGKVLRTDPKYIEKLTIFKKSVDARKKDDVHFSYTVDVTLGLDETQVLRRCRSPKAKAAEEYKYTLPVNRRQSAFRPVVVGFGPAGMFAGLILAEAGLRPFVLERGKDIQRRQQDVNAFWQQHILNEESNVQFGEGGAGTFSDGKLTTGIKSPFIRQVLQELYEAGAPEEILYAAKPHIGTDRLAVVVQNIRKKIERLGGEVRLECRLENLILANGFIHGVTYSHLGQTVDMETDAVILAIGHSARDTVEMLYKNGAQIIQKPFSVGARIEHPQKLIDKAQYGAFAGHPKLGAADYKLSCHGLHQRGAYTFCMCPGGTVVAAASEKGGVIVNGMSTLARDGENANSALLVGIDPVDFPSEHPLAGMYYQREIEQNAFALGGGDYRAPAQLVGDFLADRESRALGNVQPTCPTGVTLTNLRYCLPDRVRTTMQAAITEMDKRLHGFALPDAVLTAPETRSSSSVRILRDEFCQCNLRGVYPCGEGAGYAGGIVSAAVDGIKCAHAVLADEH
;
A
#
# COMPACT_ATOMS: atom_id res chain seq x y z
N MET A 1 24.54 20.53 8.59
CA MET A 1 23.24 21.24 8.56
C MET A 1 22.48 21.09 9.87
N ILE A 2 21.54 22.01 10.15
CA ILE A 2 20.72 22.00 11.37
C ILE A 2 19.27 21.72 10.98
N ARG A 3 18.63 20.75 11.64
CA ARG A 3 17.21 20.48 11.54
C ARG A 3 16.45 21.27 12.59
N VAL A 4 15.48 22.08 12.16
CA VAL A 4 14.60 22.89 13.01
C VAL A 4 13.17 22.38 12.86
N SER A 5 12.58 21.91 13.97
CA SER A 5 11.24 21.31 14.00
C SER A 5 10.19 22.24 14.60
N GLU A 6 8.92 21.86 14.42
CA GLU A 6 7.76 22.57 14.99
C GLU A 6 7.68 24.06 14.62
N LEU A 7 8.01 24.38 13.39
CA LEU A 7 7.77 25.72 12.85
C LEU A 7 6.30 25.83 12.42
N ARG A 8 5.55 26.65 13.10
CA ARG A 8 4.14 26.91 12.78
C ARG A 8 4.00 27.94 11.68
N LEU A 9 3.16 27.65 10.68
CA LEU A 9 2.60 28.59 9.71
C LEU A 9 1.07 28.51 9.77
N GLU A 10 0.42 29.69 9.79
CA GLU A 10 -1.02 29.77 9.58
C GLU A 10 -1.37 29.38 8.15
N LEU A 11 -2.63 28.99 7.89
CA LEU A 11 -3.03 28.49 6.58
C LEU A 11 -2.77 29.50 5.45
N ASP A 12 -2.93 30.80 5.73
CA ASP A 12 -2.74 31.87 4.75
C ASP A 12 -1.30 32.41 4.69
N GLU A 13 -0.43 32.00 5.63
CA GLU A 13 0.98 32.40 5.58
C GLU A 13 1.73 31.71 4.43
N ASP A 14 2.74 32.40 3.90
CA ASP A 14 3.59 31.89 2.84
C ASP A 14 4.83 31.15 3.38
N GLU A 15 5.27 30.12 2.68
CA GLU A 15 6.43 29.30 3.08
C GLU A 15 7.75 30.07 3.11
N SER A 16 7.85 31.23 2.43
CA SER A 16 9.01 32.13 2.53
C SER A 16 9.29 32.62 3.95
N LEU A 17 8.29 32.61 4.83
CA LEU A 17 8.46 32.95 6.24
C LEU A 17 9.23 31.89 7.05
N LEU A 18 9.41 30.66 6.51
CA LEU A 18 10.11 29.59 7.23
C LEU A 18 11.55 29.97 7.58
N GLY A 19 12.27 30.66 6.70
CA GLY A 19 13.62 31.16 6.98
C GLY A 19 13.65 32.11 8.19
N LYS A 20 12.72 33.05 8.25
CA LYS A 20 12.58 33.97 9.38
C LYS A 20 12.22 33.25 10.69
N LYS A 21 11.30 32.27 10.63
CA LYS A 21 10.90 31.49 11.80
C LYS A 21 12.03 30.56 12.27
N ALA A 22 12.78 29.94 11.37
CA ALA A 22 13.96 29.14 11.69
C ALA A 22 15.08 30.00 12.32
N GLY A 23 15.38 31.17 11.74
CA GLY A 23 16.36 32.12 12.29
C GLY A 23 16.01 32.55 13.71
N LYS A 24 14.74 32.76 14.02
CA LYS A 24 14.27 33.07 15.39
C LYS A 24 14.55 31.92 16.36
N VAL A 25 14.29 30.67 15.98
CA VAL A 25 14.59 29.48 16.80
C VAL A 25 16.10 29.34 17.03
N LEU A 26 16.90 29.55 15.98
CA LEU A 26 18.35 29.46 16.03
C LEU A 26 19.03 30.68 16.66
N ARG A 27 18.28 31.74 16.98
CA ARG A 27 18.82 33.03 17.45
C ARG A 27 19.89 33.58 16.50
N THR A 28 19.61 33.50 15.20
CA THR A 28 20.52 33.88 14.10
C THR A 28 19.75 34.68 13.07
N ASP A 29 20.40 35.71 12.50
CA ASP A 29 19.80 36.51 11.43
C ASP A 29 19.53 35.60 10.20
N PRO A 30 18.32 35.63 9.62
CA PRO A 30 17.97 34.82 8.44
C PRO A 30 18.92 35.00 7.25
N LYS A 31 19.62 36.12 7.13
CA LYS A 31 20.60 36.36 6.05
C LYS A 31 21.77 35.36 6.04
N TYR A 32 22.04 34.70 7.17
CA TYR A 32 23.05 33.66 7.26
C TYR A 32 22.54 32.27 6.87
N ILE A 33 21.25 32.11 6.51
CA ILE A 33 20.71 30.86 5.98
C ILE A 33 21.04 30.80 4.49
N GLU A 34 22.00 29.97 4.11
CA GLU A 34 22.41 29.79 2.72
C GLU A 34 21.46 28.84 1.97
N LYS A 35 20.96 27.82 2.66
CA LYS A 35 20.02 26.83 2.10
C LYS A 35 18.97 26.46 3.13
N LEU A 36 17.71 26.41 2.72
CA LEU A 36 16.61 25.89 3.50
C LEU A 36 15.85 24.87 2.66
N THR A 37 15.68 23.66 3.22
CA THR A 37 14.92 22.59 2.60
C THR A 37 13.82 22.13 3.56
N ILE A 38 12.60 21.98 3.06
CA ILE A 38 11.50 21.42 3.86
C ILE A 38 11.76 19.93 4.02
N PHE A 39 11.95 19.48 5.26
CA PHE A 39 12.12 18.07 5.61
C PHE A 39 10.78 17.40 5.90
N LYS A 40 9.84 18.13 6.51
CA LYS A 40 8.50 17.62 6.81
C LYS A 40 7.49 18.77 6.88
N LYS A 41 6.32 18.53 6.26
CA LYS A 41 5.13 19.38 6.32
C LYS A 41 3.94 18.54 6.80
N SER A 42 3.21 19.02 7.80
CA SER A 42 2.01 18.37 8.33
C SER A 42 0.94 19.38 8.67
N VAL A 43 -0.33 18.98 8.53
CA VAL A 43 -1.48 19.72 9.06
C VAL A 43 -1.64 19.34 10.53
N ASP A 44 -1.74 20.33 11.40
CA ASP A 44 -2.18 20.14 12.78
C ASP A 44 -3.64 20.60 12.91
N ALA A 45 -4.56 19.64 12.98
CA ALA A 45 -5.99 19.85 13.14
C ALA A 45 -6.52 19.19 14.43
N ARG A 46 -5.67 19.01 15.45
CA ARG A 46 -6.06 18.46 16.75
C ARG A 46 -7.09 19.35 17.45
N LYS A 47 -7.01 20.66 17.22
CA LYS A 47 -7.99 21.64 17.65
C LYS A 47 -8.73 22.18 16.44
N LYS A 48 -10.06 22.05 16.42
CA LYS A 48 -10.91 22.42 15.29
C LYS A 48 -11.02 23.93 15.07
N ASP A 49 -10.67 24.73 16.07
CA ASP A 49 -10.61 26.20 16.08
C ASP A 49 -9.20 26.74 15.83
N ASP A 50 -8.20 25.86 15.68
CA ASP A 50 -6.79 26.20 15.54
C ASP A 50 -6.07 25.26 14.56
N VAL A 51 -6.51 25.26 13.30
CA VAL A 51 -5.90 24.44 12.24
C VAL A 51 -4.76 25.21 11.58
N HIS A 52 -3.56 24.62 11.55
CA HIS A 52 -2.37 25.25 11.00
C HIS A 52 -1.39 24.23 10.43
N PHE A 53 -0.36 24.69 9.71
CA PHE A 53 0.74 23.85 9.28
C PHE A 53 1.87 23.79 10.31
N SER A 54 2.45 22.63 10.48
CA SER A 54 3.67 22.41 11.24
C SER A 54 4.78 21.90 10.32
N TYR A 55 5.88 22.65 10.28
CA TYR A 55 7.04 22.35 9.43
C TYR A 55 8.24 21.89 10.24
N THR A 56 9.03 21.01 9.65
CA THR A 56 10.42 20.75 10.01
C THR A 56 11.27 21.11 8.79
N VAL A 57 12.30 21.90 9.00
CA VAL A 57 13.21 22.33 7.92
C VAL A 57 14.64 21.96 8.24
N ASP A 58 15.42 21.66 7.22
CA ASP A 58 16.87 21.54 7.28
C ASP A 58 17.49 22.84 6.76
N VAL A 59 18.38 23.44 7.54
CA VAL A 59 19.06 24.68 7.18
C VAL A 59 20.57 24.47 7.16
N THR A 60 21.23 25.03 6.15
CA THR A 60 22.67 25.19 6.08
C THR A 60 22.99 26.65 6.32
N LEU A 61 23.95 26.91 7.20
CA LEU A 61 24.33 28.27 7.60
C LEU A 61 25.73 28.64 7.09
N GLY A 62 25.93 29.88 6.68
CA GLY A 62 27.25 30.47 6.46
C GLY A 62 28.01 30.79 7.76
N LEU A 63 27.69 30.09 8.85
CA LEU A 63 28.26 30.22 10.18
C LEU A 63 28.64 28.85 10.71
N ASP A 64 29.46 28.80 11.78
CA ASP A 64 29.72 27.55 12.51
C ASP A 64 28.43 27.02 13.17
N GLU A 65 27.84 26.01 12.54
CA GLU A 65 26.59 25.39 12.96
C GLU A 65 26.64 24.80 14.37
N THR A 66 27.84 24.32 14.80
CA THR A 66 28.05 23.76 16.14
C THR A 66 27.94 24.85 17.20
N GLN A 67 28.53 26.02 16.93
CA GLN A 67 28.40 27.17 17.82
C GLN A 67 26.98 27.71 17.87
N VAL A 68 26.29 27.76 16.72
CA VAL A 68 24.89 28.18 16.65
C VAL A 68 23.99 27.25 17.47
N LEU A 69 24.15 25.93 17.35
CA LEU A 69 23.41 24.95 18.15
C LEU A 69 23.65 25.10 19.65
N ARG A 70 24.91 25.28 20.08
CA ARG A 70 25.24 25.51 21.49
C ARG A 70 24.63 26.79 22.05
N ARG A 71 24.56 27.85 21.23
CA ARG A 71 24.02 29.16 21.63
C ARG A 71 22.49 29.19 21.66
N CYS A 72 21.83 28.57 20.68
CA CYS A 72 20.35 28.62 20.57
C CYS A 72 19.66 27.87 21.72
N ARG A 73 20.25 26.79 22.24
CA ARG A 73 19.73 25.94 23.34
C ARG A 73 18.27 25.53 23.15
N SER A 74 17.81 25.42 21.90
CA SER A 74 16.43 25.10 21.60
C SER A 74 16.27 23.58 21.41
N PRO A 75 15.29 22.93 22.08
CA PRO A 75 15.00 21.51 21.84
C PRO A 75 14.46 21.24 20.43
N LYS A 76 14.03 22.30 19.74
CA LYS A 76 13.54 22.23 18.35
C LYS A 76 14.67 22.21 17.32
N ALA A 77 15.91 22.48 17.71
CA ALA A 77 17.07 22.50 16.82
C ALA A 77 18.04 21.37 17.16
N LYS A 78 18.47 20.63 16.15
CA LYS A 78 19.45 19.55 16.29
C LYS A 78 20.33 19.43 15.05
N ALA A 79 21.54 18.91 15.22
CA ALA A 79 22.38 18.52 14.09
C ALA A 79 21.66 17.47 13.24
N ALA A 80 21.79 17.56 11.94
CA ALA A 80 21.25 16.60 10.99
C ALA A 80 22.28 16.34 9.88
N GLU A 81 22.25 15.14 9.35
CA GLU A 81 23.05 14.72 8.21
C GLU A 81 22.16 14.50 6.99
N GLU A 82 22.73 14.75 5.82
CA GLU A 82 22.06 14.42 4.56
C GLU A 82 22.05 12.89 4.38
N TYR A 83 20.89 12.35 4.08
CA TYR A 83 20.78 10.93 3.75
C TYR A 83 21.46 10.65 2.42
N LYS A 84 22.37 9.66 2.42
CA LYS A 84 23.00 9.14 1.20
C LYS A 84 22.81 7.64 1.16
N TYR A 85 22.19 7.16 0.10
CA TYR A 85 22.13 5.74 -0.17
C TYR A 85 23.46 5.27 -0.75
N THR A 86 23.93 4.13 -0.27
CA THR A 86 25.11 3.47 -0.80
C THR A 86 24.74 2.07 -1.25
N LEU A 87 24.91 1.81 -2.53
CA LEU A 87 24.73 0.48 -3.09
C LEU A 87 25.79 -0.47 -2.50
N PRO A 88 25.41 -1.65 -1.99
CA PRO A 88 26.38 -2.61 -1.49
C PRO A 88 27.26 -3.16 -2.62
N VAL A 89 28.46 -3.57 -2.26
CA VAL A 89 29.37 -4.24 -3.20
C VAL A 89 28.76 -5.58 -3.61
N ASN A 90 28.69 -5.81 -4.91
CA ASN A 90 28.30 -7.11 -5.44
C ASN A 90 29.40 -8.15 -5.16
N ARG A 91 29.08 -9.16 -4.36
CA ARG A 91 29.98 -10.29 -4.04
C ARG A 91 29.63 -11.56 -4.81
N ARG A 92 28.49 -11.55 -5.50
CA ARG A 92 27.99 -12.69 -6.24
C ARG A 92 28.93 -13.05 -7.40
N GLN A 93 29.29 -14.32 -7.51
CA GLN A 93 30.19 -14.86 -8.53
C GLN A 93 29.47 -15.58 -9.68
N SER A 94 28.16 -15.71 -9.59
CA SER A 94 27.35 -16.46 -10.55
C SER A 94 27.29 -15.78 -11.94
N ALA A 95 27.32 -16.60 -12.97
CA ALA A 95 27.07 -16.19 -14.35
C ALA A 95 25.57 -16.06 -14.69
N PHE A 96 24.69 -16.65 -13.86
CA PHE A 96 23.25 -16.61 -14.09
C PHE A 96 22.63 -15.29 -13.67
N ARG A 97 21.64 -14.86 -14.44
CA ARG A 97 20.83 -13.67 -14.12
C ARG A 97 19.89 -13.98 -12.95
N PRO A 98 19.82 -13.12 -11.91
CA PRO A 98 18.79 -13.28 -10.89
C PRO A 98 17.40 -13.05 -11.49
N VAL A 99 16.43 -13.86 -11.06
CA VAL A 99 15.03 -13.73 -11.44
C VAL A 99 14.25 -13.02 -10.35
N VAL A 100 13.40 -12.07 -10.73
CA VAL A 100 12.43 -11.42 -9.83
C VAL A 100 11.03 -11.73 -10.32
N VAL A 101 10.20 -12.32 -9.47
CA VAL A 101 8.82 -12.71 -9.80
C VAL A 101 7.84 -11.70 -9.23
N GLY A 102 7.15 -10.99 -10.11
CA GLY A 102 6.22 -9.91 -9.81
C GLY A 102 6.84 -8.52 -9.99
N PHE A 103 6.06 -7.58 -10.58
CA PHE A 103 6.47 -6.21 -10.82
C PHE A 103 5.60 -5.20 -10.03
N GLY A 104 5.19 -5.58 -8.81
CA GLY A 104 4.69 -4.67 -7.79
C GLY A 104 5.83 -3.94 -7.06
N PRO A 105 5.54 -3.11 -6.02
CA PRO A 105 6.56 -2.29 -5.35
C PRO A 105 7.80 -3.08 -4.87
N ALA A 106 7.63 -4.29 -4.34
CA ALA A 106 8.75 -5.13 -3.91
C ALA A 106 9.62 -5.55 -5.09
N GLY A 107 9.01 -6.07 -6.16
CA GLY A 107 9.74 -6.52 -7.35
C GLY A 107 10.37 -5.39 -8.14
N MET A 108 9.70 -4.23 -8.26
CA MET A 108 10.26 -3.04 -8.88
C MET A 108 11.57 -2.60 -8.21
N PHE A 109 11.55 -2.47 -6.87
CA PHE A 109 12.74 -2.04 -6.14
C PHE A 109 13.81 -3.12 -6.06
N ALA A 110 13.45 -4.39 -5.98
CA ALA A 110 14.42 -5.48 -6.08
C ALA A 110 15.10 -5.48 -7.46
N GLY A 111 14.32 -5.40 -8.55
CA GLY A 111 14.84 -5.34 -9.92
C GLY A 111 15.70 -4.10 -10.16
N LEU A 112 15.30 -2.94 -9.64
CA LEU A 112 16.06 -1.70 -9.77
C LEU A 112 17.44 -1.79 -9.09
N ILE A 113 17.50 -2.24 -7.84
CA ILE A 113 18.77 -2.36 -7.09
C ILE A 113 19.70 -3.39 -7.74
N LEU A 114 19.17 -4.53 -8.19
CA LEU A 114 19.98 -5.53 -8.91
C LEU A 114 20.50 -4.99 -10.25
N ALA A 115 19.69 -4.19 -10.97
CA ALA A 115 20.11 -3.55 -12.21
C ALA A 115 21.19 -2.48 -11.99
N GLU A 116 21.05 -1.65 -10.95
CA GLU A 116 22.06 -0.65 -10.53
C GLU A 116 23.38 -1.32 -10.12
N ALA A 117 23.32 -2.53 -9.57
CA ALA A 117 24.51 -3.34 -9.27
C ALA A 117 25.09 -4.08 -10.50
N GLY A 118 24.51 -3.93 -11.68
CA GLY A 118 25.01 -4.52 -12.92
C GLY A 118 24.66 -6.00 -13.15
N LEU A 119 23.75 -6.59 -12.33
CA LEU A 119 23.39 -8.02 -12.43
C LEU A 119 22.39 -8.36 -13.54
N ARG A 120 21.86 -7.38 -14.25
CA ARG A 120 20.91 -7.54 -15.36
C ARG A 120 19.73 -8.46 -15.02
N PRO A 121 18.92 -8.14 -13.97
CA PRO A 121 17.84 -9.01 -13.51
C PRO A 121 16.84 -9.31 -14.62
N PHE A 122 16.22 -10.51 -14.52
CA PHE A 122 15.09 -10.89 -15.36
C PHE A 122 13.82 -10.84 -14.51
N VAL A 123 12.94 -9.89 -14.79
CA VAL A 123 11.73 -9.65 -14.02
C VAL A 123 10.52 -10.23 -14.76
N LEU A 124 9.78 -11.13 -14.10
CA LEU A 124 8.55 -11.74 -14.61
C LEU A 124 7.34 -11.03 -14.00
N GLU A 125 6.45 -10.50 -14.83
CA GLU A 125 5.14 -10.01 -14.39
C GLU A 125 4.05 -10.76 -15.15
N ARG A 126 3.09 -11.34 -14.41
CA ARG A 126 2.04 -12.19 -15.00
C ARG A 126 1.04 -11.39 -15.83
N GLY A 127 0.77 -10.14 -15.44
CA GLY A 127 -0.19 -9.30 -16.15
C GLY A 127 0.43 -8.43 -17.23
N LYS A 128 -0.40 -7.59 -17.82
CA LYS A 128 -0.07 -6.71 -18.93
C LYS A 128 0.58 -5.40 -18.47
N ASP A 129 1.10 -4.64 -19.44
CA ASP A 129 1.51 -3.24 -19.24
C ASP A 129 0.33 -2.35 -18.81
N ILE A 130 0.65 -1.17 -18.28
CA ILE A 130 -0.33 -0.23 -17.73
C ILE A 130 -1.49 0.05 -18.69
N GLN A 131 -1.23 0.29 -19.99
CA GLN A 131 -2.27 0.66 -20.94
C GLN A 131 -3.22 -0.51 -21.21
N ARG A 132 -2.69 -1.69 -21.52
CA ARG A 132 -3.49 -2.89 -21.79
C ARG A 132 -4.18 -3.40 -20.52
N ARG A 133 -3.50 -3.30 -19.38
CA ARG A 133 -4.09 -3.60 -18.07
C ARG A 133 -5.28 -2.70 -17.76
N GLN A 134 -5.20 -1.40 -18.05
CA GLN A 134 -6.33 -0.47 -17.88
C GLN A 134 -7.52 -0.87 -18.75
N GLN A 135 -7.28 -1.39 -19.95
CA GLN A 135 -8.36 -1.91 -20.81
C GLN A 135 -9.05 -3.14 -20.19
N ASP A 136 -8.26 -4.09 -19.63
CA ASP A 136 -8.80 -5.26 -18.95
C ASP A 136 -9.62 -4.86 -17.70
N VAL A 137 -9.10 -3.91 -16.91
CA VAL A 137 -9.80 -3.38 -15.73
C VAL A 137 -11.10 -2.66 -16.13
N ASN A 138 -11.08 -1.86 -17.19
CA ASN A 138 -12.29 -1.20 -17.71
C ASN A 138 -13.32 -2.22 -18.23
N ALA A 139 -12.87 -3.28 -18.94
CA ALA A 139 -13.76 -4.36 -19.38
C ALA A 139 -14.40 -5.08 -18.19
N PHE A 140 -13.63 -5.30 -17.14
CA PHE A 140 -14.17 -5.88 -15.90
C PHE A 140 -15.20 -4.94 -15.24
N TRP A 141 -14.90 -3.67 -15.08
CA TRP A 141 -15.78 -2.73 -14.40
C TRP A 141 -17.06 -2.41 -15.18
N GLN A 142 -17.00 -2.35 -16.51
CA GLN A 142 -18.15 -1.96 -17.35
C GLN A 142 -18.94 -3.13 -17.91
N GLN A 143 -18.28 -4.27 -18.14
CA GLN A 143 -18.84 -5.42 -18.83
C GLN A 143 -18.83 -6.71 -17.99
N HIS A 144 -18.25 -6.65 -16.78
CA HIS A 144 -18.08 -7.81 -15.88
C HIS A 144 -17.22 -8.94 -16.47
N ILE A 145 -16.31 -8.59 -17.39
CA ILE A 145 -15.39 -9.54 -18.03
C ILE A 145 -14.06 -9.51 -17.27
N LEU A 146 -13.87 -10.49 -16.38
CA LEU A 146 -12.64 -10.61 -15.59
C LEU A 146 -11.53 -11.31 -16.39
N ASN A 147 -10.37 -10.66 -16.48
CA ASN A 147 -9.13 -11.30 -16.90
C ASN A 147 -8.33 -11.70 -15.63
N GLU A 148 -8.19 -13.01 -15.38
CA GLU A 148 -7.55 -13.51 -14.16
C GLU A 148 -6.04 -13.24 -14.12
N GLU A 149 -5.40 -13.02 -15.25
CA GLU A 149 -3.96 -12.72 -15.33
C GLU A 149 -3.65 -11.21 -15.35
N SER A 150 -4.63 -10.36 -15.72
CA SER A 150 -4.44 -8.91 -15.84
C SER A 150 -5.66 -8.17 -15.31
N ASN A 151 -5.56 -7.59 -14.11
CA ASN A 151 -6.67 -7.00 -13.37
C ASN A 151 -6.17 -5.99 -12.31
N VAL A 152 -6.98 -5.62 -11.34
CA VAL A 152 -6.58 -4.68 -10.26
C VAL A 152 -5.44 -5.23 -9.39
N GLN A 153 -5.27 -6.55 -9.29
CA GLN A 153 -4.23 -7.19 -8.47
C GLN A 153 -2.95 -7.47 -9.26
N PHE A 154 -3.06 -7.86 -10.52
CA PHE A 154 -1.98 -8.33 -11.38
C PHE A 154 -1.75 -7.40 -12.56
N GLY A 155 -0.49 -7.22 -12.91
CA GLY A 155 0.01 -6.38 -13.99
C GLY A 155 1.04 -5.38 -13.53
N GLU A 156 1.60 -4.66 -14.48
CA GLU A 156 2.67 -3.68 -14.27
C GLU A 156 2.35 -2.73 -13.10
N GLY A 157 3.22 -2.71 -12.07
CA GLY A 157 3.04 -1.92 -10.84
C GLY A 157 2.27 -2.62 -9.72
N GLY A 158 1.70 -3.82 -9.97
CA GLY A 158 0.94 -4.58 -8.98
C GLY A 158 -0.34 -3.88 -8.51
N ALA A 159 -0.92 -4.34 -7.40
CA ALA A 159 -2.16 -3.79 -6.84
C ALA A 159 -2.05 -2.30 -6.43
N GLY A 160 -0.84 -1.83 -6.12
CA GLY A 160 -0.57 -0.43 -5.76
C GLY A 160 -1.00 0.58 -6.81
N THR A 161 -0.97 0.22 -8.10
CA THR A 161 -1.34 1.10 -9.21
C THR A 161 -2.80 1.55 -9.16
N PHE A 162 -3.70 0.68 -8.69
CA PHE A 162 -5.13 0.99 -8.51
C PHE A 162 -5.46 1.26 -7.05
N SER A 163 -4.72 2.17 -6.42
CA SER A 163 -4.90 2.59 -5.03
C SER A 163 -4.76 4.10 -4.89
N ASP A 164 -4.95 4.65 -3.70
CA ASP A 164 -4.64 6.06 -3.39
C ASP A 164 -3.12 6.35 -3.49
N GLY A 165 -2.28 5.32 -3.57
CA GLY A 165 -0.84 5.50 -3.64
C GLY A 165 -0.22 6.05 -2.36
N LYS A 166 -0.77 5.69 -1.18
CA LYS A 166 -0.21 6.10 0.11
C LYS A 166 1.20 5.59 0.31
N LEU A 167 2.09 6.50 0.72
CA LEU A 167 3.48 6.20 1.01
C LEU A 167 3.80 6.22 2.52
N THR A 168 2.77 6.39 3.36
CA THR A 168 2.95 6.27 4.81
C THR A 168 3.22 4.82 5.21
N THR A 169 4.18 4.62 6.11
CA THR A 169 4.54 3.31 6.61
C THR A 169 4.82 3.35 8.11
N GLY A 170 4.57 2.23 8.80
CA GLY A 170 4.91 2.07 10.22
C GLY A 170 6.30 1.51 10.48
N ILE A 171 7.02 1.06 9.43
CA ILE A 171 8.37 0.53 9.61
C ILE A 171 9.39 1.65 9.85
N LYS A 172 10.49 1.31 10.51
CA LYS A 172 11.67 2.17 10.66
C LYS A 172 12.79 1.59 9.80
N SER A 173 13.16 2.28 8.74
CA SER A 173 14.23 1.84 7.84
C SER A 173 14.89 3.06 7.18
N PRO A 174 16.23 3.08 7.02
CA PRO A 174 16.92 4.12 6.28
C PRO A 174 16.50 4.11 4.79
N PHE A 175 16.10 2.96 4.24
CA PHE A 175 15.72 2.82 2.83
C PHE A 175 14.40 3.53 2.46
N ILE A 176 13.58 3.96 3.44
CA ILE A 176 12.37 4.75 3.15
C ILE A 176 12.72 5.99 2.33
N ARG A 177 13.80 6.69 2.68
CA ARG A 177 14.21 7.89 1.95
C ARG A 177 14.64 7.57 0.53
N GLN A 178 15.35 6.45 0.31
CA GLN A 178 15.70 5.97 -1.02
C GLN A 178 14.46 5.66 -1.86
N VAL A 179 13.48 4.97 -1.29
CA VAL A 179 12.22 4.67 -1.97
C VAL A 179 11.51 5.95 -2.43
N LEU A 180 11.38 6.94 -1.53
CA LEU A 180 10.74 8.21 -1.88
C LEU A 180 11.51 8.98 -2.95
N GLN A 181 12.84 8.98 -2.89
CA GLN A 181 13.71 9.63 -3.87
C GLN A 181 13.55 9.00 -5.27
N GLU A 182 13.59 7.68 -5.36
CA GLU A 182 13.40 6.95 -6.62
C GLU A 182 12.00 7.19 -7.22
N LEU A 183 10.97 7.21 -6.39
CA LEU A 183 9.61 7.51 -6.85
C LEU A 183 9.52 8.96 -7.39
N TYR A 184 10.14 9.93 -6.73
CA TYR A 184 10.21 11.31 -7.17
C TYR A 184 10.96 11.42 -8.52
N GLU A 185 12.13 10.82 -8.64
CA GLU A 185 12.92 10.81 -9.87
C GLU A 185 12.18 10.11 -11.02
N ALA A 186 11.31 9.16 -10.70
CA ALA A 186 10.43 8.49 -11.66
C ALA A 186 9.19 9.32 -12.04
N GLY A 187 8.99 10.51 -11.45
CA GLY A 187 7.93 11.46 -11.82
C GLY A 187 6.78 11.59 -10.81
N ALA A 188 6.97 11.11 -9.57
CA ALA A 188 6.03 11.43 -8.50
C ALA A 188 6.16 12.90 -8.08
N PRO A 189 5.10 13.51 -7.50
CA PRO A 189 5.15 14.88 -7.01
C PRO A 189 6.25 15.08 -5.96
N GLU A 190 6.92 16.24 -5.97
CA GLU A 190 7.99 16.57 -5.01
C GLU A 190 7.52 16.51 -3.55
N GLU A 191 6.24 16.81 -3.33
CA GLU A 191 5.61 16.78 -2.01
C GLU A 191 5.77 15.44 -1.28
N ILE A 192 5.95 14.33 -2.00
CA ILE A 192 6.16 13.03 -1.36
C ILE A 192 7.43 13.00 -0.52
N LEU A 193 8.41 13.84 -0.82
CA LEU A 193 9.69 13.91 -0.10
C LEU A 193 9.55 14.52 1.29
N TYR A 194 8.50 15.33 1.53
CA TYR A 194 8.34 16.08 2.78
C TYR A 194 6.93 16.06 3.39
N ALA A 195 5.90 15.67 2.65
CA ALA A 195 4.56 15.56 3.24
C ALA A 195 4.53 14.50 4.35
N ALA A 196 3.88 14.79 5.47
CA ALA A 196 3.73 13.85 6.58
C ALA A 196 2.86 12.64 6.23
N LYS A 197 1.95 12.84 5.26
CA LYS A 197 1.07 11.80 4.70
C LYS A 197 1.18 11.81 3.17
N PRO A 198 2.35 11.40 2.62
CA PRO A 198 2.59 11.47 1.20
C PRO A 198 1.73 10.46 0.45
N HIS A 199 1.26 10.84 -0.74
CA HIS A 199 0.54 9.98 -1.68
C HIS A 199 0.84 10.40 -3.12
N ILE A 200 0.62 9.50 -4.06
CA ILE A 200 0.90 9.75 -5.48
C ILE A 200 -0.40 9.85 -6.29
N GLY A 201 -1.45 9.10 -5.89
CA GLY A 201 -2.67 8.96 -6.68
C GLY A 201 -2.55 7.92 -7.80
N THR A 202 -3.65 7.26 -8.12
CA THR A 202 -3.67 6.19 -9.13
C THR A 202 -3.29 6.69 -10.53
N ASP A 203 -3.63 7.92 -10.87
CA ASP A 203 -3.34 8.58 -12.14
C ASP A 203 -1.83 8.82 -12.36
N ARG A 204 -1.08 9.17 -11.33
CA ARG A 204 0.36 9.42 -11.39
C ARG A 204 1.20 8.15 -11.22
N LEU A 205 0.72 7.19 -10.45
CA LEU A 205 1.43 5.92 -10.25
C LEU A 205 1.72 5.19 -11.55
N ALA A 206 0.81 5.23 -12.52
CA ALA A 206 1.00 4.66 -13.84
C ALA A 206 2.29 5.16 -14.53
N VAL A 207 2.54 6.47 -14.48
CA VAL A 207 3.74 7.09 -15.08
C VAL A 207 5.00 6.69 -14.31
N VAL A 208 4.94 6.74 -12.97
CA VAL A 208 6.08 6.39 -12.10
C VAL A 208 6.53 4.96 -12.33
N VAL A 209 5.59 4.02 -12.37
CA VAL A 209 5.88 2.59 -12.58
C VAL A 209 6.55 2.35 -13.95
N GLN A 210 6.02 2.94 -15.02
CA GLN A 210 6.63 2.83 -16.36
C GLN A 210 8.05 3.41 -16.41
N ASN A 211 8.30 4.53 -15.72
CA ASN A 211 9.62 5.15 -15.69
C ASN A 211 10.63 4.30 -14.91
N ILE A 212 10.21 3.64 -13.81
CA ILE A 212 11.07 2.67 -13.10
C ILE A 212 11.39 1.47 -14.01
N ARG A 213 10.41 0.90 -14.73
CA ARG A 213 10.66 -0.17 -15.71
C ARG A 213 11.70 0.25 -16.73
N LYS A 214 11.52 1.40 -17.37
CA LYS A 214 12.47 1.94 -18.35
C LYS A 214 13.87 2.17 -17.76
N LYS A 215 13.97 2.56 -16.47
CA LYS A 215 15.25 2.70 -15.76
C LYS A 215 15.93 1.34 -15.62
N ILE A 216 15.21 0.29 -15.20
CA ILE A 216 15.73 -1.08 -15.10
C ILE A 216 16.23 -1.58 -16.46
N GLU A 217 15.44 -1.39 -17.53
CA GLU A 217 15.78 -1.81 -18.89
C GLU A 217 17.03 -1.07 -19.41
N ARG A 218 17.16 0.24 -19.18
CA ARG A 218 18.35 1.02 -19.53
C ARG A 218 19.62 0.57 -18.81
N LEU A 219 19.48 0.02 -17.61
CA LEU A 219 20.58 -0.54 -16.82
C LEU A 219 20.90 -1.99 -17.21
N GLY A 220 20.26 -2.53 -18.27
CA GLY A 220 20.52 -3.87 -18.79
C GLY A 220 19.68 -4.98 -18.15
N GLY A 221 18.73 -4.65 -17.27
CA GLY A 221 17.70 -5.57 -16.81
C GLY A 221 16.66 -5.82 -17.91
N GLU A 222 15.80 -6.80 -17.69
CA GLU A 222 14.69 -7.12 -18.59
C GLU A 222 13.41 -7.28 -17.77
N VAL A 223 12.34 -6.58 -18.15
CA VAL A 223 11.02 -6.73 -17.53
C VAL A 223 10.08 -7.36 -18.56
N ARG A 224 9.71 -8.62 -18.33
CA ARG A 224 8.84 -9.36 -19.23
C ARG A 224 7.44 -9.48 -18.64
N LEU A 225 6.49 -8.88 -19.34
CA LEU A 225 5.07 -8.89 -19.02
C LEU A 225 4.38 -10.11 -19.64
N GLU A 226 3.17 -10.44 -19.15
CA GLU A 226 2.42 -11.63 -19.55
C GLU A 226 3.22 -12.92 -19.36
N CYS A 227 4.02 -12.93 -18.27
CA CYS A 227 4.87 -14.04 -17.86
C CYS A 227 4.52 -14.48 -16.45
N ARG A 228 3.85 -15.63 -16.33
CA ARG A 228 3.48 -16.23 -15.06
C ARG A 228 4.48 -17.30 -14.64
N LEU A 229 4.98 -17.22 -13.40
CA LEU A 229 5.74 -18.31 -12.80
C LEU A 229 4.85 -19.53 -12.64
N GLU A 230 5.27 -20.66 -13.22
CA GLU A 230 4.58 -21.95 -13.14
C GLU A 230 5.20 -22.88 -12.09
N ASN A 231 6.54 -22.93 -12.04
CA ASN A 231 7.23 -23.81 -11.11
C ASN A 231 8.66 -23.33 -10.82
N LEU A 232 9.24 -23.87 -9.74
CA LEU A 232 10.65 -23.78 -9.42
C LEU A 232 11.35 -25.08 -9.86
N ILE A 233 12.49 -24.96 -10.54
CA ILE A 233 13.36 -26.10 -10.89
C ILE A 233 14.35 -26.28 -9.73
N LEU A 234 14.12 -27.30 -8.94
CA LEU A 234 14.88 -27.57 -7.70
C LEU A 234 15.67 -28.86 -7.82
N ALA A 235 16.90 -28.87 -7.31
CA ALA A 235 17.69 -30.06 -7.09
C ALA A 235 18.37 -30.00 -5.71
N ASN A 236 18.19 -31.03 -4.91
CA ASN A 236 18.77 -31.13 -3.55
C ASN A 236 18.45 -29.93 -2.63
N GLY A 237 17.28 -29.30 -2.80
CA GLY A 237 16.86 -28.14 -2.02
C GLY A 237 17.43 -26.80 -2.49
N PHE A 238 18.16 -26.77 -3.61
CA PHE A 238 18.68 -25.56 -4.24
C PHE A 238 17.90 -25.23 -5.50
N ILE A 239 17.75 -23.94 -5.79
CA ILE A 239 17.17 -23.46 -7.04
C ILE A 239 18.19 -23.62 -8.18
N HIS A 240 17.76 -24.13 -9.32
CA HIS A 240 18.52 -24.23 -10.57
C HIS A 240 17.84 -23.51 -11.72
N GLY A 241 16.59 -23.12 -11.55
CA GLY A 241 15.84 -22.41 -12.59
C GLY A 241 14.38 -22.20 -12.21
N VAL A 242 13.68 -21.58 -13.12
CA VAL A 242 12.24 -21.36 -13.05
C VAL A 242 11.58 -21.80 -14.35
N THR A 243 10.39 -22.38 -14.23
CA THR A 243 9.48 -22.59 -15.35
C THR A 243 8.45 -21.47 -15.36
N TYR A 244 8.28 -20.78 -16.46
CA TYR A 244 7.24 -19.74 -16.61
C TYR A 244 6.46 -19.92 -17.91
N SER A 245 5.22 -19.45 -17.93
CA SER A 245 4.42 -19.36 -19.15
C SER A 245 4.49 -17.96 -19.73
N HIS A 246 4.60 -17.86 -21.06
CA HIS A 246 4.54 -16.62 -21.81
C HIS A 246 3.76 -16.85 -23.10
N LEU A 247 2.65 -16.12 -23.29
CA LEU A 247 1.78 -16.22 -24.48
C LEU A 247 1.39 -17.66 -24.82
N GLY A 248 1.09 -18.48 -23.81
CA GLY A 248 0.67 -19.88 -23.98
C GLY A 248 1.82 -20.88 -24.17
N GLN A 249 3.08 -20.43 -24.17
CA GLN A 249 4.26 -21.29 -24.23
C GLN A 249 4.90 -21.41 -22.85
N THR A 250 5.33 -22.62 -22.49
CA THR A 250 6.11 -22.88 -21.27
C THR A 250 7.60 -22.80 -21.59
N VAL A 251 8.33 -22.07 -20.76
CA VAL A 251 9.78 -21.83 -20.94
C VAL A 251 10.49 -22.11 -19.63
N ASP A 252 11.58 -22.87 -19.69
CA ASP A 252 12.51 -23.05 -18.58
C ASP A 252 13.67 -22.05 -18.70
N MET A 253 14.05 -21.46 -17.58
CA MET A 253 15.15 -20.52 -17.48
C MET A 253 16.05 -20.87 -16.30
N GLU A 254 17.33 -21.06 -16.56
CA GLU A 254 18.33 -21.30 -15.52
C GLU A 254 18.56 -20.04 -14.68
N THR A 255 18.59 -20.20 -13.37
CA THR A 255 18.94 -19.20 -12.39
C THR A 255 19.26 -19.87 -11.05
N ASP A 256 20.09 -19.23 -10.26
CA ASP A 256 20.44 -19.65 -8.90
C ASP A 256 19.96 -18.66 -7.83
N ALA A 257 19.22 -17.60 -8.24
CA ALA A 257 18.58 -16.67 -7.31
C ALA A 257 17.20 -16.23 -7.83
N VAL A 258 16.17 -16.44 -7.01
CA VAL A 258 14.78 -16.07 -7.31
C VAL A 258 14.20 -15.22 -6.17
N ILE A 259 13.88 -13.95 -6.44
CA ILE A 259 13.15 -13.09 -5.50
C ILE A 259 11.66 -13.23 -5.79
N LEU A 260 10.88 -13.74 -4.82
CA LEU A 260 9.43 -13.98 -4.93
C LEU A 260 8.65 -12.76 -4.42
N ALA A 261 8.41 -11.78 -5.28
CA ALA A 261 7.65 -10.56 -4.99
C ALA A 261 6.20 -10.62 -5.51
N ILE A 262 5.54 -11.75 -5.31
CA ILE A 262 4.30 -12.20 -5.95
C ILE A 262 3.02 -11.46 -5.52
N GLY A 263 3.06 -10.65 -4.45
CA GLY A 263 1.86 -10.03 -3.85
C GLY A 263 0.95 -11.07 -3.17
N HIS A 264 -0.05 -10.57 -2.42
CA HIS A 264 -0.92 -11.45 -1.62
C HIS A 264 -2.02 -12.19 -2.40
N SER A 265 -2.21 -11.86 -3.69
CA SER A 265 -3.31 -12.41 -4.50
C SER A 265 -2.90 -13.59 -5.40
N ALA A 266 -1.60 -13.88 -5.55
CA ALA A 266 -1.06 -14.98 -6.35
C ALA A 266 -1.19 -16.32 -5.61
N ARG A 267 -2.44 -16.75 -5.36
CA ARG A 267 -2.77 -17.94 -4.58
C ARG A 267 -2.29 -19.22 -5.23
N ASP A 268 -2.36 -19.31 -6.53
CA ASP A 268 -1.80 -20.39 -7.37
C ASP A 268 -0.30 -20.57 -7.14
N THR A 269 0.45 -19.45 -7.13
CA THR A 269 1.89 -19.48 -6.85
C THR A 269 2.18 -19.89 -5.41
N VAL A 270 1.38 -19.45 -4.42
CA VAL A 270 1.54 -19.89 -3.02
C VAL A 270 1.26 -21.39 -2.89
N GLU A 271 0.24 -21.93 -3.56
CA GLU A 271 -0.05 -23.37 -3.60
C GLU A 271 1.10 -24.16 -4.26
N MET A 272 1.69 -23.65 -5.34
CA MET A 272 2.85 -24.24 -6.00
C MET A 272 4.07 -24.26 -5.06
N LEU A 273 4.36 -23.15 -4.37
CA LEU A 273 5.46 -23.07 -3.40
C LEU A 273 5.28 -24.08 -2.25
N TYR A 274 4.07 -24.21 -1.73
CA TYR A 274 3.77 -25.20 -0.70
C TYR A 274 4.01 -26.63 -1.18
N LYS A 275 3.57 -26.97 -2.41
CA LYS A 275 3.82 -28.28 -3.04
C LYS A 275 5.30 -28.55 -3.27
N ASN A 276 6.10 -27.54 -3.54
CA ASN A 276 7.56 -27.62 -3.65
C ASN A 276 8.29 -27.70 -2.30
N GLY A 277 7.56 -27.73 -1.18
CA GLY A 277 8.14 -27.90 0.15
C GLY A 277 8.61 -26.59 0.80
N ALA A 278 8.21 -25.42 0.31
CA ALA A 278 8.46 -24.16 1.00
C ALA A 278 7.78 -24.16 2.39
N GLN A 279 8.50 -23.73 3.42
CA GLN A 279 7.95 -23.62 4.76
C GLN A 279 7.02 -22.41 4.85
N ILE A 280 5.72 -22.69 4.93
CA ILE A 280 4.66 -21.69 4.99
C ILE A 280 3.90 -21.87 6.30
N ILE A 281 3.57 -20.77 6.96
CA ILE A 281 2.73 -20.76 8.17
C ILE A 281 1.52 -19.83 7.97
N GLN A 282 0.47 -20.13 8.73
CA GLN A 282 -0.70 -19.24 8.83
C GLN A 282 -0.30 -17.90 9.40
N LYS A 283 -0.93 -16.82 8.89
CA LYS A 283 -0.71 -15.45 9.37
C LYS A 283 -2.06 -14.78 9.63
N PRO A 284 -2.21 -14.06 10.76
CA PRO A 284 -3.38 -13.22 10.99
C PRO A 284 -3.56 -12.17 9.89
N PHE A 285 -4.82 -11.87 9.56
CA PHE A 285 -5.20 -10.83 8.62
C PHE A 285 -6.49 -10.15 9.11
N SER A 286 -7.14 -9.34 8.30
CA SER A 286 -8.38 -8.68 8.69
C SER A 286 -9.39 -8.73 7.55
N VAL A 287 -10.66 -8.80 7.91
CA VAL A 287 -11.81 -8.87 7.00
C VAL A 287 -12.84 -7.81 7.39
N GLY A 288 -13.54 -7.27 6.41
CA GLY A 288 -14.63 -6.35 6.64
C GLY A 288 -15.26 -5.85 5.35
N ALA A 289 -15.61 -4.56 5.31
CA ALA A 289 -16.25 -3.90 4.19
C ALA A 289 -15.69 -2.49 4.00
N ARG A 290 -15.86 -1.93 2.81
CA ARG A 290 -15.66 -0.50 2.56
C ARG A 290 -16.88 0.27 3.05
N ILE A 291 -16.62 1.34 3.81
CA ILE A 291 -17.63 2.31 4.23
C ILE A 291 -17.44 3.61 3.46
N GLU A 292 -18.50 4.12 2.84
CA GLU A 292 -18.52 5.37 2.06
C GLU A 292 -19.33 6.43 2.77
N HIS A 293 -18.75 7.65 2.84
CA HIS A 293 -19.39 8.84 3.37
C HIS A 293 -19.21 10.00 2.39
N PRO A 294 -20.06 11.03 2.40
CA PRO A 294 -19.77 12.29 1.69
C PRO A 294 -18.44 12.89 2.19
N GLN A 295 -17.51 13.22 1.29
CA GLN A 295 -16.21 13.82 1.67
C GLN A 295 -16.40 15.11 2.50
N LYS A 296 -17.38 15.93 2.16
CA LYS A 296 -17.71 17.17 2.89
C LYS A 296 -18.03 16.95 4.37
N LEU A 297 -18.67 15.80 4.70
CA LEU A 297 -18.93 15.42 6.09
C LEU A 297 -17.62 15.16 6.84
N ILE A 298 -16.69 14.44 6.20
CA ILE A 298 -15.38 14.13 6.76
C ILE A 298 -14.54 15.41 6.93
N ASP A 299 -14.54 16.29 5.91
CA ASP A 299 -13.82 17.57 5.98
C ASP A 299 -14.30 18.42 7.16
N LYS A 300 -15.62 18.52 7.33
CA LYS A 300 -16.22 19.26 8.45
C LYS A 300 -15.88 18.62 9.80
N ALA A 301 -15.94 17.29 9.88
CA ALA A 301 -15.61 16.56 11.11
C ALA A 301 -14.13 16.70 11.48
N GLN A 302 -13.22 16.85 10.51
CA GLN A 302 -11.77 16.96 10.75
C GLN A 302 -11.29 18.39 10.91
N TYR A 303 -11.76 19.30 10.07
CA TYR A 303 -11.24 20.68 9.99
C TYR A 303 -12.19 21.76 10.58
N GLY A 304 -13.42 21.40 11.00
CA GLY A 304 -14.36 22.34 11.60
C GLY A 304 -14.69 23.51 10.66
N ALA A 305 -14.45 24.73 11.13
CA ALA A 305 -14.69 25.96 10.36
C ALA A 305 -13.71 26.14 9.18
N PHE A 306 -12.57 25.46 9.17
CA PHE A 306 -11.56 25.50 8.11
C PHE A 306 -11.82 24.50 6.98
N ALA A 307 -12.90 23.72 7.05
CA ALA A 307 -13.27 22.80 5.98
C ALA A 307 -13.48 23.56 4.66
N GLY A 308 -12.88 23.04 3.57
CA GLY A 308 -12.90 23.70 2.27
C GLY A 308 -11.81 24.75 2.05
N HIS A 309 -10.89 24.94 3.00
CA HIS A 309 -9.74 25.83 2.79
C HIS A 309 -8.82 25.27 1.68
N PRO A 310 -8.44 26.07 0.65
CA PRO A 310 -7.76 25.55 -0.55
C PRO A 310 -6.43 24.85 -0.28
N LYS A 311 -5.71 25.22 0.79
CA LYS A 311 -4.42 24.62 1.15
C LYS A 311 -4.53 23.35 2.00
N LEU A 312 -5.72 22.96 2.48
CA LEU A 312 -5.89 21.78 3.33
C LEU A 312 -6.14 20.49 2.51
N GLY A 313 -6.81 20.60 1.36
CA GLY A 313 -7.27 19.45 0.59
C GLY A 313 -8.33 18.61 1.32
N ALA A 314 -8.64 17.45 0.77
CA ALA A 314 -9.61 16.52 1.34
C ALA A 314 -9.08 15.91 2.63
N ALA A 315 -9.91 15.90 3.68
CA ALA A 315 -9.56 15.35 4.97
C ALA A 315 -9.51 13.82 4.95
N ASP A 316 -8.57 13.27 5.70
CA ASP A 316 -8.47 11.85 5.99
C ASP A 316 -8.72 11.55 7.47
N TYR A 317 -8.96 10.27 7.78
CA TYR A 317 -9.08 9.79 9.15
C TYR A 317 -8.44 8.42 9.35
N LYS A 318 -8.08 8.14 10.60
CA LYS A 318 -7.66 6.82 11.07
C LYS A 318 -8.30 6.55 12.41
N LEU A 319 -9.16 5.55 12.47
CA LEU A 319 -9.91 5.17 13.66
C LEU A 319 -9.57 3.72 14.05
N SER A 320 -9.59 3.43 15.33
CA SER A 320 -9.42 2.08 15.85
C SER A 320 -10.16 1.92 17.17
N CYS A 321 -10.74 0.75 17.38
CA CYS A 321 -11.37 0.35 18.62
C CYS A 321 -10.78 -1.00 19.06
N HIS A 322 -10.57 -1.17 20.36
CA HIS A 322 -10.00 -2.39 20.92
C HIS A 322 -10.98 -3.00 21.93
N GLY A 323 -10.89 -4.32 22.11
CA GLY A 323 -11.68 -5.04 23.11
C GLY A 323 -13.15 -5.26 22.76
N LEU A 324 -13.60 -4.94 21.54
CA LEU A 324 -14.96 -5.21 21.09
C LEU A 324 -15.09 -6.71 20.78
N HIS A 325 -15.99 -7.40 21.49
CA HIS A 325 -16.17 -8.86 21.35
C HIS A 325 -14.82 -9.63 21.31
N GLN A 326 -13.85 -9.20 22.15
CA GLN A 326 -12.48 -9.73 22.24
C GLN A 326 -11.65 -9.52 20.94
N ARG A 327 -12.05 -8.59 20.06
CA ARG A 327 -11.36 -8.25 18.81
C ARG A 327 -11.08 -6.74 18.74
N GLY A 328 -10.16 -6.41 17.82
CA GLY A 328 -9.95 -5.03 17.40
C GLY A 328 -10.64 -4.77 16.07
N ALA A 329 -11.20 -3.58 15.93
CA ALA A 329 -11.66 -3.06 14.64
C ALA A 329 -10.95 -1.75 14.32
N TYR A 330 -10.66 -1.52 13.05
CA TYR A 330 -9.93 -0.32 12.62
C TYR A 330 -10.27 0.07 11.19
N THR A 331 -10.10 1.36 10.89
CA THR A 331 -10.17 1.85 9.52
C THR A 331 -8.81 1.67 8.83
N PHE A 332 -8.84 1.23 7.59
CA PHE A 332 -7.64 0.95 6.81
C PHE A 332 -7.75 1.51 5.40
N CYS A 333 -6.62 1.95 4.84
CA CYS A 333 -6.56 2.50 3.49
C CYS A 333 -7.71 3.46 3.16
N MET A 334 -7.96 4.43 4.06
CA MET A 334 -8.97 5.47 3.84
C MET A 334 -8.57 6.30 2.61
N CYS A 335 -9.47 6.45 1.66
CA CYS A 335 -9.29 7.11 0.38
C CYS A 335 -10.15 8.38 0.34
N PRO A 336 -9.58 9.57 0.63
CA PRO A 336 -10.30 10.84 0.54
C PRO A 336 -10.69 11.13 -0.91
N GLY A 337 -11.89 11.68 -1.12
CA GLY A 337 -12.36 12.01 -2.47
C GLY A 337 -12.17 10.85 -3.44
N GLY A 338 -12.40 9.63 -2.99
CA GLY A 338 -12.07 8.41 -3.71
C GLY A 338 -13.26 7.52 -4.03
N THR A 339 -12.98 6.41 -4.67
CA THR A 339 -13.98 5.43 -5.10
C THR A 339 -13.68 4.05 -4.51
N VAL A 340 -14.74 3.27 -4.30
CA VAL A 340 -14.62 1.83 -4.05
C VAL A 340 -14.21 1.16 -5.34
N VAL A 341 -13.34 0.18 -5.27
CA VAL A 341 -12.78 -0.54 -6.42
C VAL A 341 -13.23 -1.99 -6.38
N ALA A 342 -13.80 -2.48 -7.48
CA ALA A 342 -14.01 -3.90 -7.70
C ALA A 342 -12.66 -4.54 -8.08
N ALA A 343 -12.12 -5.41 -7.21
CA ALA A 343 -10.73 -5.88 -7.25
C ALA A 343 -10.60 -7.41 -7.36
N ALA A 344 -11.61 -8.09 -7.91
CA ALA A 344 -11.56 -9.52 -8.15
C ALA A 344 -10.34 -9.93 -9.01
N SER A 345 -9.77 -11.08 -8.72
CA SER A 345 -8.67 -11.69 -9.48
C SER A 345 -8.86 -13.19 -9.71
N GLU A 346 -9.92 -13.78 -9.17
CA GLU A 346 -10.34 -15.17 -9.38
C GLU A 346 -11.80 -15.18 -9.82
N LYS A 347 -12.16 -16.07 -10.75
CA LYS A 347 -13.55 -16.26 -11.21
C LYS A 347 -14.45 -16.65 -10.05
N GLY A 348 -15.65 -16.07 -10.02
CA GLY A 348 -16.66 -16.39 -9.01
C GLY A 348 -16.32 -15.84 -7.61
N GLY A 349 -15.45 -14.84 -7.50
CA GLY A 349 -15.14 -14.15 -6.27
C GLY A 349 -15.37 -12.65 -6.38
N VAL A 350 -15.95 -12.01 -5.37
CA VAL A 350 -16.05 -10.55 -5.24
C VAL A 350 -15.15 -10.07 -4.13
N ILE A 351 -14.39 -9.03 -4.46
CA ILE A 351 -13.49 -8.33 -3.51
C ILE A 351 -13.60 -6.85 -3.81
N VAL A 352 -13.62 -6.03 -2.78
CA VAL A 352 -13.55 -4.57 -2.91
C VAL A 352 -12.28 -4.01 -2.27
N ASN A 353 -11.84 -2.89 -2.80
CA ASN A 353 -10.76 -2.08 -2.27
C ASN A 353 -11.11 -0.59 -2.45
N GLY A 354 -10.17 0.34 -2.30
CA GLY A 354 -10.39 1.75 -2.56
C GLY A 354 -9.22 2.39 -3.27
N MET A 355 -9.52 3.43 -4.06
CA MET A 355 -8.53 4.26 -4.73
C MET A 355 -8.93 5.73 -4.71
N SER A 356 -7.95 6.62 -4.94
CA SER A 356 -8.16 8.04 -5.20
C SER A 356 -7.19 8.52 -6.28
N THR A 357 -7.59 9.55 -7.01
CA THR A 357 -6.68 10.35 -7.84
C THR A 357 -5.76 11.20 -6.95
N LEU A 358 -4.74 11.80 -7.53
CA LEU A 358 -3.89 12.76 -6.81
C LEU A 358 -4.71 13.96 -6.27
N ALA A 359 -5.70 14.41 -7.02
CA ALA A 359 -6.56 15.56 -6.64
C ALA A 359 -7.48 15.26 -5.44
N ARG A 360 -7.89 14.00 -5.23
CA ARG A 360 -8.81 13.58 -4.16
C ARG A 360 -10.10 14.40 -4.14
N ASP A 361 -10.67 14.68 -5.30
CA ASP A 361 -11.78 15.59 -5.55
C ASP A 361 -13.13 14.90 -5.77
N GLY A 362 -13.21 13.61 -5.55
CA GLY A 362 -14.46 12.84 -5.62
C GLY A 362 -15.45 13.21 -4.50
N GLU A 363 -16.72 12.92 -4.74
CA GLU A 363 -17.81 13.26 -3.80
C GLU A 363 -17.73 12.48 -2.49
N ASN A 364 -17.29 11.22 -2.56
CA ASN A 364 -17.20 10.34 -1.40
C ASN A 364 -15.79 10.20 -0.87
N ALA A 365 -15.70 10.02 0.44
CA ALA A 365 -14.58 9.41 1.13
C ALA A 365 -14.90 7.94 1.37
N ASN A 366 -13.96 7.03 1.19
CA ASN A 366 -14.17 5.64 1.57
C ASN A 366 -13.02 5.08 2.39
N SER A 367 -13.29 4.10 3.22
CA SER A 367 -12.29 3.39 4.02
C SER A 367 -12.71 1.95 4.24
N ALA A 368 -11.76 1.03 4.27
CA ALA A 368 -12.05 -0.26 4.87
C ALA A 368 -12.35 -0.11 6.36
N LEU A 369 -13.38 -0.79 6.85
CA LEU A 369 -13.63 -1.06 8.24
C LEU A 369 -13.38 -2.54 8.47
N LEU A 370 -12.27 -2.86 9.14
CA LEU A 370 -11.73 -4.20 9.23
C LEU A 370 -11.72 -4.71 10.67
N VAL A 371 -11.92 -6.01 10.81
CA VAL A 371 -11.84 -6.77 12.05
C VAL A 371 -10.76 -7.83 11.94
N GLY A 372 -9.93 -7.97 12.96
CA GLY A 372 -8.85 -8.96 13.00
C GLY A 372 -9.38 -10.41 12.97
N ILE A 373 -8.74 -11.22 12.16
CA ILE A 373 -8.95 -12.67 12.04
C ILE A 373 -7.64 -13.36 12.38
N ASP A 374 -7.70 -14.29 13.31
CA ASP A 374 -6.55 -15.04 13.78
C ASP A 374 -6.62 -16.51 13.32
N PRO A 375 -5.52 -17.27 13.35
CA PRO A 375 -5.49 -18.67 12.95
C PRO A 375 -6.54 -19.57 13.65
N VAL A 376 -6.95 -19.21 14.87
CA VAL A 376 -8.02 -19.91 15.59
C VAL A 376 -9.41 -19.81 14.91
N ASP A 377 -9.59 -18.84 14.03
CA ASP A 377 -10.83 -18.65 13.26
C ASP A 377 -10.84 -19.46 11.96
N PHE A 378 -9.70 -20.01 11.55
CA PHE A 378 -9.59 -20.74 10.29
C PHE A 378 -10.20 -22.16 10.40
N PRO A 379 -10.67 -22.73 9.27
CA PRO A 379 -11.37 -24.00 9.31
C PRO A 379 -10.45 -25.20 9.62
N SER A 380 -9.11 -25.01 9.58
CA SER A 380 -8.15 -26.07 9.86
C SER A 380 -6.76 -25.52 10.19
N GLU A 381 -5.86 -26.40 10.65
CA GLU A 381 -4.44 -26.09 10.88
C GLU A 381 -3.58 -26.09 9.60
N HIS A 382 -4.18 -26.36 8.44
CA HIS A 382 -3.44 -26.37 7.17
C HIS A 382 -2.79 -25.00 6.92
N PRO A 383 -1.50 -24.91 6.53
CA PRO A 383 -0.80 -23.63 6.35
C PRO A 383 -1.52 -22.62 5.46
N LEU A 384 -2.31 -23.08 4.49
CA LEU A 384 -3.08 -22.25 3.56
C LEU A 384 -4.54 -22.03 3.97
N ALA A 385 -4.97 -22.47 5.16
CA ALA A 385 -6.38 -22.39 5.59
C ALA A 385 -6.91 -20.96 5.59
N GLY A 386 -6.09 -19.95 5.97
CA GLY A 386 -6.47 -18.55 5.92
C GLY A 386 -6.77 -18.07 4.49
N MET A 387 -6.03 -18.57 3.49
CA MET A 387 -6.25 -18.26 2.08
C MET A 387 -7.58 -18.87 1.58
N TYR A 388 -7.88 -20.10 1.98
CA TYR A 388 -9.16 -20.75 1.64
C TYR A 388 -10.34 -20.06 2.33
N TYR A 389 -10.17 -19.63 3.57
CA TYR A 389 -11.17 -18.85 4.31
C TYR A 389 -11.51 -17.51 3.62
N GLN A 390 -10.50 -16.79 3.11
CA GLN A 390 -10.74 -15.59 2.30
C GLN A 390 -11.54 -15.94 1.04
N ARG A 391 -11.15 -17.01 0.32
CA ARG A 391 -11.79 -17.43 -0.93
C ARG A 391 -13.29 -17.79 -0.71
N GLU A 392 -13.61 -18.45 0.39
CA GLU A 392 -15.01 -18.77 0.75
C GLU A 392 -15.85 -17.51 0.94
N ILE A 393 -15.35 -16.52 1.67
CA ILE A 393 -16.07 -15.24 1.86
C ILE A 393 -16.28 -14.53 0.51
N GLU A 394 -15.26 -14.52 -0.34
CA GLU A 394 -15.30 -13.90 -1.67
C GLU A 394 -16.31 -14.58 -2.61
N GLN A 395 -16.42 -15.90 -2.56
CA GLN A 395 -17.38 -16.69 -3.33
C GLN A 395 -18.82 -16.51 -2.81
N ASN A 396 -19.01 -16.49 -1.50
CA ASN A 396 -20.31 -16.20 -0.89
C ASN A 396 -20.80 -14.80 -1.27
N ALA A 397 -19.89 -13.82 -1.29
CA ALA A 397 -20.22 -12.47 -1.73
C ALA A 397 -20.58 -12.40 -3.23
N PHE A 398 -19.89 -13.17 -4.08
CA PHE A 398 -20.22 -13.26 -5.50
C PHE A 398 -21.63 -13.80 -5.72
N ALA A 399 -21.98 -14.90 -5.04
CA ALA A 399 -23.33 -15.45 -5.11
C ALA A 399 -24.40 -14.47 -4.58
N LEU A 400 -24.13 -13.82 -3.45
CA LEU A 400 -25.01 -12.83 -2.83
C LEU A 400 -25.18 -11.57 -3.69
N GLY A 401 -24.14 -11.16 -4.43
CA GLY A 401 -24.16 -10.03 -5.36
C GLY A 401 -25.01 -10.27 -6.61
N GLY A 402 -25.36 -11.52 -6.90
CA GLY A 402 -26.16 -11.92 -8.07
C GLY A 402 -25.39 -12.74 -9.11
N GLY A 403 -24.12 -13.11 -8.83
CA GLY A 403 -23.31 -13.96 -9.71
C GLY A 403 -22.72 -13.24 -10.93
N ASP A 404 -22.67 -11.91 -10.90
CA ASP A 404 -22.25 -11.05 -12.00
C ASP A 404 -21.23 -9.97 -11.58
N TYR A 405 -20.50 -10.20 -10.49
CA TYR A 405 -19.49 -9.29 -9.90
C TYR A 405 -20.02 -7.99 -9.30
N ARG A 406 -21.34 -7.75 -9.22
CA ARG A 406 -21.86 -6.70 -8.35
C ARG A 406 -21.53 -7.02 -6.90
N ALA A 407 -21.09 -6.01 -6.17
CA ALA A 407 -20.72 -6.20 -4.77
C ALA A 407 -21.95 -6.15 -3.85
N PRO A 408 -22.09 -7.03 -2.86
CA PRO A 408 -23.10 -6.90 -1.82
C PRO A 408 -22.91 -5.58 -1.06
N ALA A 409 -24.00 -4.83 -0.85
CA ALA A 409 -23.96 -3.58 -0.12
C ALA A 409 -25.15 -3.44 0.84
N GLN A 410 -24.94 -2.66 1.90
CA GLN A 410 -25.93 -2.39 2.94
C GLN A 410 -25.75 -0.97 3.48
N LEU A 411 -26.83 -0.25 3.76
CA LEU A 411 -26.75 1.02 4.44
C LEU A 411 -26.32 0.83 5.90
N VAL A 412 -25.55 1.75 6.44
CA VAL A 412 -25.06 1.68 7.83
C VAL A 412 -26.21 1.60 8.83
N GLY A 413 -27.30 2.38 8.63
CA GLY A 413 -28.45 2.33 9.52
C GLY A 413 -29.15 0.97 9.53
N ASP A 414 -29.24 0.32 8.37
CA ASP A 414 -29.82 -1.03 8.23
C ASP A 414 -28.88 -2.11 8.78
N PHE A 415 -27.56 -1.95 8.55
CA PHE A 415 -26.54 -2.83 9.10
C PHE A 415 -26.55 -2.84 10.63
N LEU A 416 -26.65 -1.66 11.26
CA LEU A 416 -26.76 -1.54 12.72
C LEU A 416 -28.06 -2.14 13.27
N ALA A 417 -29.14 -2.07 12.48
CA ALA A 417 -30.44 -2.65 12.84
C ALA A 417 -30.60 -4.13 12.42
N ASP A 418 -29.56 -4.74 11.85
CA ASP A 418 -29.53 -6.13 11.32
C ASP A 418 -30.69 -6.45 10.36
N ARG A 419 -31.03 -5.52 9.49
CA ARG A 419 -32.07 -5.66 8.48
C ARG A 419 -31.55 -5.41 7.06
N GLU A 420 -32.16 -6.00 6.09
CA GLU A 420 -31.84 -5.85 4.66
C GLU A 420 -32.07 -4.41 4.18
N SER A 421 -31.12 -3.87 3.40
CA SER A 421 -31.32 -2.62 2.67
C SER A 421 -32.03 -2.88 1.35
N ARG A 422 -33.02 -2.04 1.03
CA ARG A 422 -33.87 -2.17 -0.19
C ARG A 422 -33.80 -0.95 -1.10
N ALA A 423 -33.33 0.17 -0.63
CA ALA A 423 -33.18 1.41 -1.39
C ALA A 423 -31.96 2.16 -0.89
N LEU A 424 -31.30 2.89 -1.78
CA LEU A 424 -30.22 3.83 -1.43
C LEU A 424 -30.79 5.11 -0.82
N GLY A 425 -30.01 5.71 0.08
CA GLY A 425 -30.25 7.06 0.60
C GLY A 425 -29.57 8.13 -0.24
N ASN A 426 -29.06 9.19 0.44
CA ASN A 426 -28.37 10.30 -0.22
C ASN A 426 -26.95 9.95 -0.67
N VAL A 427 -26.31 8.97 -0.03
CA VAL A 427 -24.96 8.52 -0.41
C VAL A 427 -25.07 7.47 -1.50
N GLN A 428 -24.49 7.76 -2.66
CA GLN A 428 -24.46 6.83 -3.78
C GLN A 428 -23.16 6.02 -3.75
N PRO A 429 -23.21 4.67 -3.86
CA PRO A 429 -22.02 3.83 -3.89
C PRO A 429 -21.21 4.08 -5.17
N THR A 430 -19.89 4.06 -5.05
CA THR A 430 -18.97 4.34 -6.16
C THR A 430 -18.38 3.09 -6.81
N CYS A 431 -18.75 1.89 -6.36
CA CYS A 431 -18.24 0.63 -6.90
C CYS A 431 -18.59 0.48 -8.39
N PRO A 432 -17.59 0.38 -9.30
CA PRO A 432 -17.83 0.48 -10.74
C PRO A 432 -18.55 -0.70 -11.35
N THR A 433 -18.52 -1.89 -10.73
CA THR A 433 -19.35 -3.05 -11.15
C THR A 433 -20.79 -2.96 -10.66
N GLY A 434 -21.15 -1.88 -9.94
CA GLY A 434 -22.44 -1.74 -9.27
C GLY A 434 -22.52 -2.54 -7.97
N VAL A 435 -23.63 -2.34 -7.27
CA VAL A 435 -23.90 -3.01 -5.99
C VAL A 435 -25.27 -3.72 -6.02
N THR A 436 -25.40 -4.75 -5.18
CA THR A 436 -26.66 -5.41 -4.86
C THR A 436 -27.00 -5.13 -3.41
N LEU A 437 -28.08 -4.40 -3.17
CA LEU A 437 -28.54 -4.11 -1.81
C LEU A 437 -29.05 -5.39 -1.15
N THR A 438 -28.58 -5.68 0.06
CA THR A 438 -28.85 -6.92 0.77
C THR A 438 -28.54 -6.79 2.25
N ASN A 439 -28.51 -7.92 2.98
CA ASN A 439 -27.96 -7.98 4.34
C ASN A 439 -26.58 -8.67 4.31
N LEU A 440 -25.54 -7.95 4.70
CA LEU A 440 -24.15 -8.44 4.70
C LEU A 440 -23.89 -9.61 5.68
N ARG A 441 -24.85 -9.96 6.53
CA ARG A 441 -24.80 -11.17 7.36
C ARG A 441 -24.65 -12.46 6.55
N TYR A 442 -25.05 -12.45 5.28
CA TYR A 442 -24.97 -13.62 4.41
C TYR A 442 -23.61 -13.84 3.75
N CYS A 443 -22.70 -12.86 3.81
CA CYS A 443 -21.35 -13.01 3.29
C CYS A 443 -20.23 -12.72 4.32
N LEU A 444 -20.50 -11.89 5.34
CA LEU A 444 -19.52 -11.63 6.39
C LEU A 444 -19.70 -12.61 7.56
N PRO A 445 -18.59 -13.15 8.12
CA PRO A 445 -18.66 -13.97 9.33
C PRO A 445 -19.33 -13.23 10.48
N ASP A 446 -20.16 -13.89 11.28
CA ASP A 446 -20.95 -13.26 12.35
C ASP A 446 -20.07 -12.46 13.33
N ARG A 447 -18.92 -12.98 13.70
CA ARG A 447 -17.98 -12.29 14.60
C ARG A 447 -17.44 -11.00 13.99
N VAL A 448 -17.18 -10.99 12.68
CA VAL A 448 -16.75 -9.78 11.94
C VAL A 448 -17.90 -8.77 11.95
N ARG A 449 -19.09 -9.18 11.55
CA ARG A 449 -20.29 -8.34 11.47
C ARG A 449 -20.61 -7.67 12.80
N THR A 450 -20.73 -8.45 13.89
CA THR A 450 -21.08 -7.91 15.21
C THR A 450 -20.00 -6.97 15.77
N THR A 451 -18.74 -7.26 15.50
CA THR A 451 -17.63 -6.36 15.89
C THR A 451 -17.65 -5.07 15.08
N MET A 452 -17.96 -5.11 13.76
CA MET A 452 -18.13 -3.91 12.93
C MET A 452 -19.30 -3.04 13.44
N GLN A 453 -20.45 -3.63 13.80
CA GLN A 453 -21.61 -2.90 14.35
C GLN A 453 -21.21 -2.12 15.61
N ALA A 454 -20.55 -2.76 16.55
CA ALA A 454 -20.05 -2.10 17.77
C ALA A 454 -19.00 -1.03 17.44
N ALA A 455 -18.11 -1.31 16.49
CA ALA A 455 -17.05 -0.38 16.09
C ALA A 455 -17.60 0.90 15.43
N ILE A 456 -18.59 0.81 14.56
CA ILE A 456 -19.24 1.96 13.93
C ILE A 456 -19.78 2.92 15.00
N THR A 457 -20.48 2.39 15.99
CA THR A 457 -21.04 3.18 17.11
C THR A 457 -19.94 3.86 17.95
N GLU A 458 -18.85 3.15 18.23
CA GLU A 458 -17.73 3.71 18.99
C GLU A 458 -16.90 4.73 18.18
N MET A 459 -16.74 4.50 16.91
CA MET A 459 -15.99 5.40 16.02
C MET A 459 -16.75 6.71 15.78
N ASP A 460 -18.08 6.68 15.76
CA ASP A 460 -18.91 7.88 15.63
C ASP A 460 -18.70 8.90 16.76
N LYS A 461 -18.39 8.43 17.97
CA LYS A 461 -18.04 9.30 19.11
C LYS A 461 -16.77 10.11 18.87
N ARG A 462 -15.87 9.63 18.00
CA ARG A 462 -14.59 10.28 17.66
C ARG A 462 -14.65 11.07 16.36
N LEU A 463 -15.43 10.60 15.42
CA LEU A 463 -15.66 11.22 14.11
C LEU A 463 -17.17 11.29 13.89
N HIS A 464 -17.79 12.40 14.33
CA HIS A 464 -19.24 12.59 14.22
C HIS A 464 -19.72 12.47 12.79
N GLY A 465 -20.71 11.62 12.57
CA GLY A 465 -21.24 11.24 11.27
C GLY A 465 -20.64 9.96 10.69
N PHE A 466 -19.73 9.28 11.40
CA PHE A 466 -19.23 7.97 10.96
C PHE A 466 -20.36 6.91 10.93
N ALA A 467 -21.32 6.99 11.83
CA ALA A 467 -22.52 6.16 11.85
C ALA A 467 -23.70 6.77 11.05
N LEU A 468 -23.43 7.65 10.06
CA LEU A 468 -24.47 8.19 9.18
C LEU A 468 -25.34 7.07 8.64
N PRO A 469 -26.69 7.07 8.86
CA PRO A 469 -27.54 5.97 8.44
C PRO A 469 -27.50 5.68 6.93
N ASP A 470 -27.31 6.73 6.11
CA ASP A 470 -27.24 6.65 4.65
C ASP A 470 -25.83 6.28 4.13
N ALA A 471 -24.81 6.20 4.98
CA ALA A 471 -23.50 5.72 4.57
C ALA A 471 -23.60 4.28 4.05
N VAL A 472 -22.78 3.94 3.06
CA VAL A 472 -22.88 2.65 2.36
C VAL A 472 -21.71 1.76 2.75
N LEU A 473 -22.04 0.54 3.20
CA LEU A 473 -21.07 -0.56 3.35
C LEU A 473 -21.09 -1.41 2.08
N THR A 474 -19.93 -1.55 1.43
CA THR A 474 -19.73 -2.42 0.26
C THR A 474 -18.74 -3.54 0.64
N ALA A 475 -19.13 -4.80 0.49
CA ALA A 475 -18.39 -5.96 0.99
C ALA A 475 -18.06 -6.95 -0.15
N PRO A 476 -17.05 -7.85 0.09
CA PRO A 476 -16.16 -7.89 1.23
C PRO A 476 -14.78 -7.26 0.91
N GLU A 477 -14.08 -6.76 1.91
CA GLU A 477 -12.64 -6.54 1.84
C GLU A 477 -11.94 -7.63 2.66
N THR A 478 -11.31 -8.58 1.97
CA THR A 478 -10.70 -9.78 2.55
C THR A 478 -9.18 -9.79 2.44
N ARG A 479 -8.63 -9.00 1.52
CA ARG A 479 -7.20 -9.02 1.17
C ARG A 479 -6.46 -7.76 1.63
N SER A 480 -6.70 -7.33 2.87
CA SER A 480 -5.95 -6.22 3.48
C SER A 480 -4.48 -6.56 3.77
N SER A 481 -4.14 -7.84 3.85
CA SER A 481 -2.77 -8.37 3.95
C SER A 481 -2.74 -9.85 3.56
N SER A 482 -1.53 -10.40 3.37
CA SER A 482 -1.36 -11.84 3.15
C SER A 482 -1.87 -12.65 4.35
N SER A 483 -2.55 -13.76 4.07
CA SER A 483 -3.01 -14.74 5.05
C SER A 483 -1.97 -15.82 5.38
N VAL A 484 -0.82 -15.75 4.73
CA VAL A 484 0.31 -16.67 4.92
C VAL A 484 1.60 -15.92 5.17
N ARG A 485 2.57 -16.62 5.76
CA ARG A 485 3.96 -16.20 5.80
C ARG A 485 4.85 -17.32 5.29
N ILE A 486 5.64 -17.02 4.26
CA ILE A 486 6.69 -17.90 3.77
C ILE A 486 7.91 -17.62 4.65
N LEU A 487 8.35 -18.64 5.41
CA LEU A 487 9.46 -18.45 6.36
C LEU A 487 10.77 -18.20 5.62
N ARG A 488 11.56 -17.28 6.14
CA ARG A 488 12.90 -16.94 5.64
C ARG A 488 13.85 -16.61 6.80
N ASP A 489 15.12 -16.79 6.59
CA ASP A 489 16.19 -16.48 7.53
C ASP A 489 16.56 -14.97 7.52
N GLU A 490 17.58 -14.61 8.25
CA GLU A 490 18.15 -13.24 8.32
C GLU A 490 18.75 -12.75 7.01
N PHE A 491 19.11 -13.66 6.11
CA PHE A 491 19.60 -13.40 4.74
C PHE A 491 18.46 -13.36 3.72
N CYS A 492 17.21 -13.30 4.18
CA CYS A 492 16.00 -13.30 3.36
C CYS A 492 15.79 -14.58 2.53
N GLN A 493 16.51 -15.67 2.73
CA GLN A 493 16.32 -16.94 2.04
C GLN A 493 15.32 -17.82 2.79
N CYS A 494 14.48 -18.55 2.05
CA CYS A 494 13.67 -19.61 2.65
C CYS A 494 14.45 -20.93 2.71
N ASN A 495 13.79 -22.00 3.16
CA ASN A 495 14.40 -23.33 3.19
C ASN A 495 14.75 -23.92 1.80
N LEU A 496 14.20 -23.33 0.72
CA LEU A 496 14.64 -23.60 -0.66
C LEU A 496 15.76 -22.60 -0.97
N ARG A 497 17.01 -23.06 -1.01
CA ARG A 497 18.19 -22.20 -1.15
C ARG A 497 18.23 -21.47 -2.50
N GLY A 498 18.62 -20.19 -2.47
CA GLY A 498 18.55 -19.27 -3.60
C GLY A 498 17.16 -18.69 -3.86
N VAL A 499 16.16 -19.01 -3.01
CA VAL A 499 14.81 -18.44 -3.10
C VAL A 499 14.58 -17.44 -1.97
N TYR A 500 14.20 -16.19 -2.34
CA TYR A 500 14.05 -15.04 -1.46
C TYR A 500 12.60 -14.56 -1.42
N PRO A 501 11.76 -15.06 -0.48
CA PRO A 501 10.38 -14.57 -0.32
C PRO A 501 10.37 -13.09 0.07
N CYS A 502 9.64 -12.27 -0.67
CA CYS A 502 9.72 -10.82 -0.59
C CYS A 502 8.35 -10.14 -0.53
N GLY A 503 8.29 -9.07 0.23
CA GLY A 503 7.17 -8.14 0.23
C GLY A 503 5.91 -8.66 0.91
N GLU A 504 4.76 -8.18 0.44
CA GLU A 504 3.46 -8.44 1.06
C GLU A 504 3.00 -9.88 0.87
N GLY A 505 3.21 -10.46 -0.31
CA GLY A 505 2.82 -11.85 -0.59
C GLY A 505 3.53 -12.86 0.30
N ALA A 506 4.78 -12.60 0.63
CA ALA A 506 5.56 -13.42 1.56
C ALA A 506 5.22 -13.13 3.05
N GLY A 507 4.39 -12.13 3.35
CA GLY A 507 3.94 -11.80 4.70
C GLY A 507 4.85 -10.85 5.48
N TYR A 508 5.77 -10.12 4.83
CA TYR A 508 6.75 -9.22 5.48
C TYR A 508 6.49 -7.74 5.28
N ALA A 509 5.54 -7.37 4.45
CA ALA A 509 5.16 -5.98 4.20
C ALA A 509 3.64 -5.81 4.18
N GLY A 510 3.17 -4.56 4.21
CA GLY A 510 1.75 -4.23 4.12
C GLY A 510 1.58 -2.81 3.56
N GLY A 511 1.97 -2.59 2.28
CA GLY A 511 1.85 -1.32 1.59
C GLY A 511 3.07 -0.98 0.74
N ILE A 512 2.97 0.04 -0.11
CA ILE A 512 3.93 0.38 -1.17
C ILE A 512 5.36 0.53 -0.64
N VAL A 513 5.56 1.43 0.34
CA VAL A 513 6.92 1.73 0.85
C VAL A 513 7.52 0.56 1.61
N SER A 514 6.74 -0.14 2.45
CA SER A 514 7.27 -1.30 3.17
C SER A 514 7.63 -2.46 2.24
N ALA A 515 6.86 -2.67 1.17
CA ALA A 515 7.14 -3.67 0.15
C ALA A 515 8.40 -3.31 -0.67
N ALA A 516 8.53 -2.04 -1.08
CA ALA A 516 9.71 -1.53 -1.76
C ALA A 516 10.99 -1.68 -0.91
N VAL A 517 10.91 -1.31 0.39
CA VAL A 517 12.02 -1.49 1.34
C VAL A 517 12.41 -2.96 1.49
N ASP A 518 11.44 -3.86 1.50
CA ASP A 518 11.72 -5.30 1.58
C ASP A 518 12.36 -5.81 0.28
N GLY A 519 11.93 -5.28 -0.89
CA GLY A 519 12.58 -5.52 -2.18
C GLY A 519 14.05 -5.12 -2.18
N ILE A 520 14.38 -3.93 -1.66
CA ILE A 520 15.78 -3.48 -1.49
C ILE A 520 16.56 -4.46 -0.61
N LYS A 521 15.99 -4.90 0.52
CA LYS A 521 16.66 -5.86 1.42
C LYS A 521 16.93 -7.21 0.76
N CYS A 522 15.96 -7.76 0.03
CA CYS A 522 16.16 -9.01 -0.70
C CYS A 522 17.21 -8.87 -1.81
N ALA A 523 17.22 -7.75 -2.52
CA ALA A 523 18.26 -7.47 -3.52
C ALA A 523 19.65 -7.38 -2.87
N HIS A 524 19.77 -6.69 -1.70
CA HIS A 524 21.02 -6.64 -0.94
C HIS A 524 21.48 -8.04 -0.50
N ALA A 525 20.54 -8.91 -0.11
CA ALA A 525 20.85 -10.29 0.26
C ALA A 525 21.41 -11.08 -0.94
N VAL A 526 20.79 -10.95 -2.13
CA VAL A 526 21.30 -11.55 -3.37
C VAL A 526 22.69 -11.03 -3.72
N LEU A 527 22.97 -9.72 -3.55
CA LEU A 527 24.28 -9.13 -3.81
C LEU A 527 25.38 -9.61 -2.84
N ALA A 528 24.98 -9.97 -1.63
CA ALA A 528 25.89 -10.45 -0.59
C ALA A 528 26.13 -11.96 -0.65
N ASP A 529 25.32 -12.70 -1.41
CA ASP A 529 25.42 -14.16 -1.55
C ASP A 529 26.63 -14.51 -2.42
N GLU A 530 27.60 -15.19 -1.83
CA GLU A 530 28.87 -15.55 -2.48
C GLU A 530 28.76 -16.84 -3.34
N HIS A 531 27.57 -17.43 -3.41
CA HIS A 531 27.30 -18.68 -4.15
C HIS A 531 26.77 -18.42 -5.55
#